data_1ea9ce06cc4f154680f489ac7f8a0fc1
#
_entry.id   1ea9ce06cc4f154680f489ac7f8a0fc1
#
_cell.length_a   1.000
_cell.length_b   1.000
_cell.length_c   1.000
_cell.angle_alpha   90.00
_cell.angle_beta   90.00
_cell.angle_gamma   90.00
#
_symmetry.space_group_name_H-M   'P 1'
#
loop_
_entity.id
_entity.type
_entity.pdbx_description
1 polymer ?
#
loop_
_entity_poly.entity_id
_entity_poly.type
_entity_poly.pdbx_seq_one_letter_code
_entity_poly.pdbx_strand_id
1 'polypeptide(L)'
;DELLKQSGAFRENQAVAERAMDSNDLERERGITIFAKPTSVEWNGTRINIVDTPGHADFGGEVERILSMVDGVVLLVDAAEGPMPQTKFVTSKALALGLRPIVVLNKVDKPDAEPDRALDECFDLFASLGASDEQLDFPTMYASGRSGWADMELDGPRKDLTALFDLIVEHVPAPAQQERKDEPFRMLATTLGHDPFIGRLLTGRVESGTLKAGATMKGLSRDGTQIESFRVTKIMAFRGLTQQPIDVAEAGDIVSIAGMAKVTVADSIVDPEVTEAMEAQPIDPPTITVTFGINDSPLAGRDGKHVQSRVIRNRLMKEAETNVAIRITDTPGGDAFEVAGRGELQMGVLIENMRREGFELSISRPQVLFRDIDGERNEPVEEVTIDVDDEYSGVVIEKLTGVRRGSLTEMKPAGAGKTRIIAHVPSRGLIGYQGEFMTDTRGTGVLNRVFHEWAPYKGKIPGRRAGVLISMESGQSVAFALWNLEERGKMFIGAQADIYQGMIIGEHSRENDLEVNPLKGKKLTNVRASGTDDAVRLTTPITLSLEEAIAYINDDELVEVTPSSVRLRKRYLDPHERKRMAKANQ
;
A
#
# COMPACT_ATOMS: atom_id res chain seq x y z
N ASP A 1 7.59 -17.56 -5.92
CA ASP A 1 9.00 -17.90 -6.25
C ASP A 1 9.19 -19.42 -6.39
N GLU A 2 8.69 -20.24 -5.44
CA GLU A 2 8.90 -21.70 -5.47
C GLU A 2 8.25 -22.35 -6.68
N LEU A 3 7.09 -21.89 -7.13
CA LEU A 3 6.48 -22.36 -8.38
C LEU A 3 7.39 -22.10 -9.59
N LEU A 4 8.02 -20.93 -9.67
CA LEU A 4 8.95 -20.60 -10.73
C LEU A 4 10.22 -21.45 -10.70
N LYS A 5 10.74 -21.76 -9.51
CA LYS A 5 11.92 -22.62 -9.36
C LYS A 5 11.63 -24.04 -9.81
N GLN A 6 10.51 -24.59 -9.37
CA GLN A 6 10.19 -26.01 -9.61
C GLN A 6 9.60 -26.28 -11.00
N SER A 7 9.06 -25.26 -11.68
CA SER A 7 8.62 -25.37 -13.09
C SER A 7 9.76 -25.40 -14.12
N GLY A 8 11.03 -25.25 -13.67
CA GLY A 8 12.17 -25.19 -14.59
C GLY A 8 12.34 -23.83 -15.30
N ALA A 9 11.64 -22.78 -14.85
CA ALA A 9 11.77 -21.44 -15.41
C ALA A 9 13.17 -20.84 -15.21
N PHE A 10 13.95 -21.36 -14.26
CA PHE A 10 15.35 -21.00 -14.01
C PHE A 10 16.31 -22.11 -14.47
N ARG A 11 17.50 -21.74 -14.90
CA ARG A 11 18.57 -22.70 -15.21
C ARG A 11 19.06 -23.40 -13.92
N GLU A 12 19.40 -24.69 -14.00
CA GLU A 12 19.80 -25.53 -12.85
C GLU A 12 20.89 -24.93 -11.93
N ASN A 13 21.73 -24.04 -12.45
CA ASN A 13 22.83 -23.38 -11.70
C ASN A 13 22.61 -21.87 -11.53
N GLN A 14 21.42 -21.35 -11.78
CA GLN A 14 21.15 -19.94 -11.60
C GLN A 14 20.85 -19.64 -10.13
N ALA A 15 21.70 -18.83 -9.48
CA ALA A 15 21.40 -18.29 -8.16
C ALA A 15 20.17 -17.37 -8.27
N VAL A 16 19.04 -17.85 -7.75
CA VAL A 16 17.81 -17.07 -7.69
C VAL A 16 17.81 -16.31 -6.37
N ALA A 17 17.71 -14.98 -6.45
CA ALA A 17 17.57 -14.16 -5.25
C ALA A 17 16.32 -14.55 -4.49
N GLU A 18 16.35 -14.51 -3.17
CA GLU A 18 15.14 -14.59 -2.35
C GLU A 18 14.15 -13.50 -2.81
N ARG A 19 12.88 -13.85 -2.97
CA ARG A 19 11.83 -12.96 -3.49
C ARG A 19 12.13 -12.41 -4.89
N ALA A 20 12.45 -13.32 -5.81
CA ALA A 20 12.77 -12.95 -7.20
C ALA A 20 11.61 -12.22 -7.91
N MET A 21 10.36 -12.46 -7.50
CA MET A 21 9.20 -11.74 -8.00
C MET A 21 9.13 -10.30 -7.45
N ASP A 22 9.60 -10.03 -6.25
CA ASP A 22 9.64 -8.69 -5.67
C ASP A 22 10.83 -7.90 -6.24
N SER A 23 10.65 -7.33 -7.43
CA SER A 23 11.71 -6.63 -8.16
C SER A 23 12.00 -5.22 -7.65
N ASN A 24 11.05 -4.61 -6.91
CA ASN A 24 11.20 -3.27 -6.34
C ASN A 24 11.92 -3.34 -4.98
N ASP A 25 12.88 -2.44 -4.74
CA ASP A 25 13.63 -2.39 -3.49
C ASP A 25 12.71 -2.18 -2.27
N LEU A 26 11.66 -1.40 -2.39
CA LEU A 26 10.67 -1.19 -1.33
C LEU A 26 9.88 -2.46 -0.99
N GLU A 27 9.54 -3.28 -1.98
CA GLU A 27 8.88 -4.57 -1.75
C GLU A 27 9.79 -5.50 -0.93
N ARG A 28 11.08 -5.57 -1.30
CA ARG A 28 12.07 -6.38 -0.58
C ARG A 28 12.30 -5.91 0.85
N GLU A 29 12.44 -4.59 1.05
CA GLU A 29 12.67 -3.99 2.36
C GLU A 29 11.46 -4.16 3.28
N ARG A 30 10.25 -3.97 2.76
CA ARG A 30 9.01 -4.06 3.53
C ARG A 30 8.49 -5.50 3.65
N GLY A 31 8.95 -6.39 2.79
CA GLY A 31 8.51 -7.78 2.76
C GLY A 31 7.08 -7.99 2.29
N ILE A 32 6.53 -7.05 1.51
CA ILE A 32 5.17 -7.11 0.94
C ILE A 32 5.21 -6.84 -0.56
N THR A 33 4.33 -7.49 -1.31
CA THR A 33 4.09 -7.18 -2.72
C THR A 33 3.29 -5.89 -2.84
N ILE A 34 3.77 -4.94 -3.63
CA ILE A 34 3.12 -3.63 -3.88
C ILE A 34 2.46 -3.61 -5.25
N PHE A 35 3.16 -4.12 -6.26
CA PHE A 35 2.71 -4.17 -7.64
C PHE A 35 2.41 -5.59 -8.07
N ALA A 36 1.35 -5.74 -8.83
CA ALA A 36 1.03 -7.01 -9.44
C ALA A 36 1.99 -7.38 -10.56
N LYS A 37 2.35 -8.65 -10.63
CA LYS A 37 3.36 -9.15 -11.58
C LYS A 37 2.87 -10.39 -12.30
N PRO A 38 2.56 -10.28 -13.59
CA PRO A 38 2.30 -11.45 -14.41
C PRO A 38 3.62 -12.18 -14.72
N THR A 39 3.53 -13.49 -14.72
CA THR A 39 4.57 -14.42 -15.16
C THR A 39 3.94 -15.63 -15.80
N SER A 40 4.71 -16.49 -16.43
CA SER A 40 4.18 -17.76 -16.95
C SER A 40 5.17 -18.91 -16.73
N VAL A 41 4.62 -20.07 -16.51
CA VAL A 41 5.37 -21.33 -16.39
C VAL A 41 4.76 -22.37 -17.32
N GLU A 42 5.52 -23.39 -17.67
CA GLU A 42 5.03 -24.54 -18.43
C GLU A 42 5.01 -25.77 -17.52
N TRP A 43 3.88 -26.46 -17.49
CA TRP A 43 3.70 -27.68 -16.73
C TRP A 43 2.97 -28.74 -17.56
N ASN A 44 3.63 -29.88 -17.78
CA ASN A 44 3.07 -31.00 -18.56
C ASN A 44 2.45 -30.57 -19.91
N GLY A 45 3.07 -29.64 -20.62
CA GLY A 45 2.58 -29.10 -21.90
C GLY A 45 1.48 -28.04 -21.80
N THR A 46 1.06 -27.68 -20.59
CA THR A 46 0.11 -26.61 -20.33
C THR A 46 0.86 -25.37 -19.89
N ARG A 47 0.54 -24.21 -20.48
CA ARG A 47 1.05 -22.91 -20.01
C ARG A 47 0.14 -22.38 -18.92
N ILE A 48 0.71 -22.12 -17.77
CA ILE A 48 0.05 -21.49 -16.61
C ILE A 48 0.54 -20.06 -16.52
N ASN A 49 -0.36 -19.09 -16.73
CA ASN A 49 -0.09 -17.69 -16.46
C ASN A 49 -0.39 -17.40 -14.99
N ILE A 50 0.60 -16.93 -14.26
CA ILE A 50 0.49 -16.63 -12.83
C ILE A 50 0.55 -15.12 -12.68
N VAL A 51 -0.42 -14.52 -11.98
CA VAL A 51 -0.41 -13.12 -11.63
C VAL A 51 -0.30 -13.00 -10.12
N ASP A 52 0.89 -12.61 -9.65
CA ASP A 52 1.13 -12.33 -8.23
C ASP A 52 0.47 -11.01 -7.86
N THR A 53 -0.33 -11.00 -6.79
CA THR A 53 -1.17 -9.87 -6.41
C THR A 53 -0.76 -9.31 -5.05
N PRO A 54 -0.82 -7.96 -4.87
CA PRO A 54 -0.65 -7.36 -3.56
C PRO A 54 -1.68 -7.89 -2.56
N GLY A 55 -1.22 -8.20 -1.34
CA GLY A 55 -2.12 -8.64 -0.27
C GLY A 55 -2.74 -7.49 0.53
N HIS A 56 -2.20 -6.28 0.46
CA HIS A 56 -2.65 -5.16 1.29
C HIS A 56 -3.81 -4.39 0.64
N ALA A 57 -4.83 -4.05 1.45
CA ALA A 57 -6.06 -3.37 0.99
C ALA A 57 -5.81 -2.01 0.31
N ASP A 58 -4.76 -1.28 0.69
CA ASP A 58 -4.39 -0.01 0.06
C ASP A 58 -4.07 -0.15 -1.44
N PHE A 59 -3.66 -1.36 -1.87
CA PHE A 59 -3.41 -1.71 -3.27
C PHE A 59 -4.56 -2.46 -3.93
N GLY A 60 -5.73 -2.46 -3.31
CA GLY A 60 -6.92 -3.17 -3.80
C GLY A 60 -7.33 -2.83 -5.24
N GLY A 61 -7.05 -1.61 -5.72
CA GLY A 61 -7.28 -1.22 -7.11
C GLY A 61 -6.45 -2.03 -8.13
N GLU A 62 -5.26 -2.48 -7.76
CA GLU A 62 -4.46 -3.41 -8.54
C GLU A 62 -5.13 -4.80 -8.59
N VAL A 63 -5.54 -5.30 -7.42
CA VAL A 63 -6.20 -6.60 -7.27
C VAL A 63 -7.48 -6.68 -8.11
N GLU A 64 -8.35 -5.67 -8.00
CA GLU A 64 -9.62 -5.62 -8.74
C GLU A 64 -9.43 -5.72 -10.26
N ARG A 65 -8.42 -5.06 -10.79
CA ARG A 65 -8.12 -5.10 -12.23
C ARG A 65 -7.57 -6.45 -12.67
N ILE A 66 -6.72 -7.05 -11.87
CA ILE A 66 -6.03 -8.29 -12.22
C ILE A 66 -6.97 -9.48 -12.17
N LEU A 67 -7.89 -9.51 -11.21
CA LEU A 67 -8.89 -10.56 -11.12
C LEU A 67 -9.72 -10.71 -12.41
N SER A 68 -9.86 -9.64 -13.20
CA SER A 68 -10.52 -9.71 -14.51
C SER A 68 -9.69 -10.44 -15.60
N MET A 69 -8.39 -10.66 -15.38
CA MET A 69 -7.50 -11.31 -16.35
C MET A 69 -7.31 -12.81 -16.09
N VAL A 70 -7.81 -13.35 -15.00
CA VAL A 70 -7.52 -14.72 -14.56
C VAL A 70 -8.77 -15.58 -14.63
N ASP A 71 -8.57 -16.91 -14.66
CA ASP A 71 -9.63 -17.92 -14.78
C ASP A 71 -9.83 -18.69 -13.47
N GLY A 72 -8.92 -18.56 -12.52
CA GLY A 72 -8.98 -19.14 -11.19
C GLY A 72 -8.14 -18.38 -10.18
N VAL A 73 -8.30 -18.70 -8.91
CA VAL A 73 -7.60 -18.06 -7.80
C VAL A 73 -7.01 -19.11 -6.88
N VAL A 74 -5.72 -18.99 -6.58
CA VAL A 74 -5.08 -19.73 -5.50
C VAL A 74 -5.06 -18.82 -4.27
N LEU A 75 -5.90 -19.12 -3.31
CA LEU A 75 -6.04 -18.34 -2.08
C LEU A 75 -5.10 -18.89 -1.00
N LEU A 76 -4.07 -18.12 -0.66
CA LEU A 76 -3.12 -18.49 0.39
C LEU A 76 -3.61 -18.00 1.75
N VAL A 77 -3.78 -18.91 2.69
CA VAL A 77 -4.20 -18.63 4.07
C VAL A 77 -3.13 -19.12 5.04
N ASP A 78 -2.72 -18.29 5.98
CA ASP A 78 -1.82 -18.69 7.07
C ASP A 78 -2.57 -19.63 8.02
N ALA A 79 -2.08 -20.85 8.20
CA ALA A 79 -2.73 -21.87 9.03
C ALA A 79 -2.80 -21.49 10.52
N ALA A 80 -1.96 -20.55 10.99
CA ALA A 80 -2.02 -20.05 12.37
C ALA A 80 -3.01 -18.88 12.54
N GLU A 81 -3.11 -17.98 11.52
CA GLU A 81 -3.91 -16.77 11.60
C GLU A 81 -5.34 -16.95 11.06
N GLY A 82 -5.54 -17.89 10.12
CA GLY A 82 -6.79 -18.03 9.37
C GLY A 82 -7.00 -16.91 8.33
N PRO A 83 -8.20 -16.79 7.76
CA PRO A 83 -8.51 -15.75 6.78
C PRO A 83 -8.58 -14.37 7.45
N MET A 84 -7.76 -13.44 6.97
CA MET A 84 -7.67 -12.07 7.46
C MET A 84 -8.52 -11.11 6.59
N PRO A 85 -8.74 -9.83 7.00
CA PRO A 85 -9.55 -8.89 6.21
C PRO A 85 -9.12 -8.72 4.76
N GLN A 86 -7.82 -8.79 4.47
CA GLN A 86 -7.32 -8.76 3.10
C GLN A 86 -7.78 -9.99 2.31
N THR A 87 -7.79 -11.16 2.95
CA THR A 87 -8.33 -12.40 2.39
C THR A 87 -9.80 -12.23 2.06
N LYS A 88 -10.59 -11.67 3.00
CA LYS A 88 -12.02 -11.37 2.80
C LYS A 88 -12.25 -10.46 1.60
N PHE A 89 -11.47 -9.37 1.48
CA PHE A 89 -11.57 -8.42 0.37
C PHE A 89 -11.31 -9.10 -0.99
N VAL A 90 -10.17 -9.78 -1.14
CA VAL A 90 -9.79 -10.45 -2.39
C VAL A 90 -10.79 -11.56 -2.75
N THR A 91 -11.19 -12.36 -1.77
CA THR A 91 -12.17 -13.45 -1.94
C THR A 91 -13.52 -12.90 -2.41
N SER A 92 -14.03 -11.84 -1.78
CA SER A 92 -15.30 -11.22 -2.17
C SER A 92 -15.30 -10.78 -3.64
N LYS A 93 -14.22 -10.16 -4.11
CA LYS A 93 -14.07 -9.74 -5.52
C LYS A 93 -13.94 -10.94 -6.47
N ALA A 94 -13.18 -11.96 -6.09
CA ALA A 94 -13.01 -13.18 -6.88
C ALA A 94 -14.33 -13.97 -7.04
N LEU A 95 -15.08 -14.15 -5.95
CA LEU A 95 -16.38 -14.84 -5.95
C LEU A 95 -17.41 -14.08 -6.80
N ALA A 96 -17.44 -12.74 -6.71
CA ALA A 96 -18.34 -11.90 -7.51
C ALA A 96 -18.07 -12.01 -9.03
N LEU A 97 -16.83 -12.33 -9.43
CA LEU A 97 -16.46 -12.61 -10.83
C LEU A 97 -16.72 -14.07 -11.24
N GLY A 98 -17.27 -14.90 -10.37
CA GLY A 98 -17.52 -16.32 -10.64
C GLY A 98 -16.27 -17.21 -10.65
N LEU A 99 -15.12 -16.69 -10.15
CA LEU A 99 -13.88 -17.47 -10.11
C LEU A 99 -13.99 -18.62 -9.10
N ARG A 100 -13.38 -19.76 -9.43
CA ARG A 100 -13.31 -20.93 -8.55
C ARG A 100 -12.00 -20.91 -7.77
N PRO A 101 -12.05 -20.78 -6.44
CA PRO A 101 -10.85 -20.73 -5.62
C PRO A 101 -10.27 -22.13 -5.36
N ILE A 102 -8.95 -22.19 -5.26
CA ILE A 102 -8.19 -23.27 -4.61
C ILE A 102 -7.68 -22.70 -3.30
N VAL A 103 -8.02 -23.32 -2.18
CA VAL A 103 -7.55 -22.86 -0.86
C VAL A 103 -6.25 -23.59 -0.50
N VAL A 104 -5.19 -22.84 -0.24
CA VAL A 104 -3.90 -23.39 0.20
C VAL A 104 -3.61 -22.89 1.62
N LEU A 105 -3.73 -23.78 2.58
CA LEU A 105 -3.36 -23.54 3.99
C LEU A 105 -1.84 -23.58 4.08
N ASN A 106 -1.23 -22.42 4.11
CA ASN A 106 0.21 -22.24 4.11
C ASN A 106 0.78 -22.13 5.53
N LYS A 107 2.08 -22.34 5.66
CA LYS A 107 2.82 -22.29 6.93
C LYS A 107 2.35 -23.33 7.96
N VAL A 108 1.88 -24.49 7.50
CA VAL A 108 1.46 -25.60 8.37
C VAL A 108 2.64 -26.20 9.18
N ASP A 109 3.86 -25.78 8.87
CA ASP A 109 5.09 -26.13 9.61
C ASP A 109 5.32 -25.26 10.85
N LYS A 110 4.51 -24.22 11.10
CA LYS A 110 4.59 -23.42 12.31
C LYS A 110 4.07 -24.19 13.53
N PRO A 111 4.64 -23.97 14.73
CA PRO A 111 4.21 -24.64 15.96
C PRO A 111 2.76 -24.31 16.41
N ASP A 112 2.29 -23.13 16.01
CA ASP A 112 0.96 -22.56 16.33
C ASP A 112 -0.04 -22.73 15.18
N ALA A 113 0.29 -23.53 14.17
CA ALA A 113 -0.61 -23.80 13.05
C ALA A 113 -1.81 -24.65 13.49
N GLU A 114 -3.02 -24.21 13.14
CA GLU A 114 -4.29 -24.90 13.35
C GLU A 114 -5.04 -25.02 12.01
N PRO A 115 -4.61 -25.94 11.11
CA PRO A 115 -5.14 -26.03 9.75
C PRO A 115 -6.64 -26.28 9.69
N ASP A 116 -7.19 -27.14 10.55
CA ASP A 116 -8.61 -27.47 10.56
C ASP A 116 -9.46 -26.24 10.91
N ARG A 117 -9.05 -25.46 11.92
CA ARG A 117 -9.70 -24.19 12.27
C ARG A 117 -9.65 -23.20 11.12
N ALA A 118 -8.48 -23.04 10.49
CA ALA A 118 -8.31 -22.11 9.37
C ALA A 118 -9.17 -22.51 8.16
N LEU A 119 -9.36 -23.80 7.92
CA LEU A 119 -10.24 -24.32 6.88
C LEU A 119 -11.71 -24.02 7.16
N ASP A 120 -12.17 -24.29 8.38
CA ASP A 120 -13.54 -23.99 8.82
C ASP A 120 -13.84 -22.48 8.69
N GLU A 121 -12.91 -21.63 9.14
CA GLU A 121 -13.03 -20.18 8.98
C GLU A 121 -13.08 -19.73 7.51
N CYS A 122 -12.36 -20.40 6.60
CA CYS A 122 -12.44 -20.13 5.15
C CYS A 122 -13.82 -20.50 4.60
N PHE A 123 -14.36 -21.66 4.99
CA PHE A 123 -15.68 -22.09 4.58
C PHE A 123 -16.76 -21.11 5.05
N ASP A 124 -16.73 -20.72 6.33
CA ASP A 124 -17.65 -19.73 6.91
C ASP A 124 -17.54 -18.37 6.19
N LEU A 125 -16.30 -17.94 5.86
CA LEU A 125 -16.07 -16.74 5.10
C LEU A 125 -16.73 -16.79 3.72
N PHE A 126 -16.53 -17.87 2.96
CA PHE A 126 -17.11 -18.02 1.62
C PHE A 126 -18.64 -18.05 1.67
N ALA A 127 -19.21 -18.80 2.62
CA ALA A 127 -20.65 -18.82 2.84
C ALA A 127 -21.20 -17.43 3.18
N SER A 128 -20.53 -16.68 4.06
CA SER A 128 -20.92 -15.30 4.42
C SER A 128 -20.85 -14.30 3.27
N LEU A 129 -19.98 -14.55 2.31
CA LEU A 129 -19.81 -13.74 1.08
C LEU A 129 -20.79 -14.13 -0.04
N GLY A 130 -21.65 -15.13 0.19
CA GLY A 130 -22.65 -15.58 -0.78
C GLY A 130 -22.06 -16.41 -1.92
N ALA A 131 -21.02 -17.19 -1.64
CA ALA A 131 -20.44 -18.12 -2.60
C ALA A 131 -21.50 -19.12 -3.11
N SER A 132 -21.41 -19.50 -4.37
CA SER A 132 -22.24 -20.57 -4.95
C SER A 132 -21.80 -21.93 -4.43
N ASP A 133 -22.68 -22.94 -4.58
CA ASP A 133 -22.35 -24.33 -4.19
C ASP A 133 -21.05 -24.82 -4.86
N GLU A 134 -20.83 -24.46 -6.13
CA GLU A 134 -19.60 -24.79 -6.85
C GLU A 134 -18.35 -24.09 -6.28
N GLN A 135 -18.52 -22.90 -5.73
CA GLN A 135 -17.44 -22.13 -5.08
C GLN A 135 -17.19 -22.60 -3.65
N LEU A 136 -18.20 -23.15 -2.98
CA LEU A 136 -18.06 -23.77 -1.65
C LEU A 136 -17.40 -25.15 -1.71
N ASP A 137 -17.49 -25.83 -2.85
CA ASP A 137 -16.80 -27.13 -3.10
C ASP A 137 -15.36 -26.87 -3.60
N PHE A 138 -14.62 -26.05 -2.87
CA PHE A 138 -13.24 -25.71 -3.23
C PHE A 138 -12.24 -26.79 -2.80
N PRO A 139 -11.27 -27.16 -3.64
CA PRO A 139 -10.19 -28.04 -3.23
C PRO A 139 -9.26 -27.34 -2.25
N THR A 140 -8.75 -28.11 -1.28
CA THR A 140 -7.86 -27.62 -0.22
C THR A 140 -6.51 -28.33 -0.31
N MET A 141 -5.43 -27.58 -0.06
CA MET A 141 -4.07 -28.10 0.06
C MET A 141 -3.38 -27.57 1.31
N TYR A 142 -2.44 -28.34 1.82
CA TYR A 142 -1.56 -27.99 2.93
C TYR A 142 -0.18 -27.71 2.40
N ALA A 143 0.43 -26.59 2.80
CA ALA A 143 1.69 -26.16 2.22
C ALA A 143 2.65 -25.52 3.24
N SER A 144 3.94 -25.60 2.91
CA SER A 144 4.97 -24.72 3.43
C SER A 144 5.69 -24.06 2.26
N GLY A 145 5.27 -22.86 1.92
CA GLY A 145 5.87 -22.10 0.81
C GLY A 145 7.35 -21.79 1.02
N ARG A 146 7.81 -21.69 2.27
CA ARG A 146 9.22 -21.53 2.60
C ARG A 146 10.04 -22.81 2.32
N SER A 147 9.46 -23.96 2.62
CA SER A 147 10.09 -25.26 2.41
C SER A 147 9.86 -25.82 1.00
N GLY A 148 9.00 -25.17 0.19
CA GLY A 148 8.78 -25.49 -1.22
C GLY A 148 7.97 -26.75 -1.47
N TRP A 149 6.97 -27.07 -0.63
CA TRP A 149 6.10 -28.21 -0.82
C TRP A 149 4.62 -27.88 -0.59
N ALA A 150 3.75 -28.64 -1.26
CA ALA A 150 2.31 -28.65 -1.04
C ALA A 150 1.78 -30.08 -1.22
N ASP A 151 0.77 -30.44 -0.43
CA ASP A 151 0.16 -31.78 -0.45
C ASP A 151 -1.35 -31.67 -0.22
N MET A 152 -2.10 -32.65 -0.73
CA MET A 152 -3.55 -32.76 -0.50
C MET A 152 -3.89 -33.21 0.93
N GLU A 153 -2.97 -33.88 1.58
CA GLU A 153 -3.12 -34.39 2.94
C GLU A 153 -2.09 -33.75 3.87
N LEU A 154 -2.50 -33.42 5.11
CA LEU A 154 -1.62 -32.80 6.09
C LEU A 154 -0.41 -33.68 6.44
N ASP A 155 -0.60 -34.99 6.46
CA ASP A 155 0.44 -35.99 6.72
C ASP A 155 1.07 -36.57 5.46
N GLY A 156 0.86 -35.93 4.31
CA GLY A 156 1.38 -36.33 3.01
C GLY A 156 2.91 -36.30 2.91
N PRO A 157 3.48 -36.74 1.79
CA PRO A 157 4.93 -36.92 1.61
C PRO A 157 5.77 -35.64 1.62
N ARG A 158 5.16 -34.44 1.53
CA ARG A 158 5.81 -33.11 1.65
C ARG A 158 7.06 -32.94 0.77
N LYS A 159 6.99 -33.35 -0.51
CA LYS A 159 8.15 -33.41 -1.40
C LYS A 159 8.43 -32.08 -2.12
N ASP A 160 7.45 -31.62 -2.88
CA ASP A 160 7.57 -30.51 -3.80
C ASP A 160 6.18 -29.89 -4.09
N LEU A 161 6.07 -29.04 -5.11
CA LEU A 161 4.82 -28.39 -5.52
C LEU A 161 4.09 -29.11 -6.68
N THR A 162 4.50 -30.32 -7.05
CA THR A 162 3.88 -31.08 -8.15
C THR A 162 2.38 -31.21 -7.96
N ALA A 163 1.92 -31.59 -6.76
CA ALA A 163 0.51 -31.74 -6.46
C ALA A 163 -0.28 -30.42 -6.65
N LEU A 164 0.31 -29.28 -6.35
CA LEU A 164 -0.32 -27.97 -6.57
C LEU A 164 -0.40 -27.63 -8.06
N PHE A 165 0.64 -27.91 -8.85
CA PHE A 165 0.58 -27.69 -10.29
C PHE A 165 -0.48 -28.57 -10.96
N ASP A 166 -0.53 -29.85 -10.58
CA ASP A 166 -1.51 -30.79 -11.13
C ASP A 166 -2.94 -30.35 -10.77
N LEU A 167 -3.17 -29.93 -9.52
CA LEU A 167 -4.46 -29.41 -9.08
C LEU A 167 -4.86 -28.13 -9.83
N ILE A 168 -3.92 -27.19 -10.06
CA ILE A 168 -4.20 -25.98 -10.84
C ILE A 168 -4.67 -26.34 -12.26
N VAL A 169 -3.97 -27.26 -12.93
CA VAL A 169 -4.32 -27.70 -14.30
C VAL A 169 -5.65 -28.44 -14.34
N GLU A 170 -5.99 -29.20 -13.31
CA GLU A 170 -7.25 -29.95 -13.22
C GLU A 170 -8.44 -29.05 -12.87
N HIS A 171 -8.27 -28.13 -11.90
CA HIS A 171 -9.38 -27.38 -11.32
C HIS A 171 -9.67 -26.05 -12.04
N VAL A 172 -8.63 -25.35 -12.50
CA VAL A 172 -8.81 -24.07 -13.19
C VAL A 172 -9.20 -24.32 -14.65
N PRO A 173 -10.35 -23.79 -15.11
CA PRO A 173 -10.78 -24.01 -16.49
C PRO A 173 -9.82 -23.34 -17.48
N ALA A 174 -9.69 -23.89 -18.66
CA ALA A 174 -9.01 -23.23 -19.76
C ALA A 174 -9.75 -21.91 -20.13
N PRO A 175 -9.02 -20.87 -20.58
CA PRO A 175 -9.67 -19.60 -20.93
C PRO A 175 -10.78 -19.80 -21.98
N ALA A 176 -12.02 -19.46 -21.63
CA ALA A 176 -13.16 -19.53 -22.56
C ALA A 176 -12.97 -18.64 -23.80
N GLN A 177 -12.11 -17.64 -23.71
CA GLN A 177 -11.74 -16.73 -24.79
C GLN A 177 -11.12 -17.44 -25.99
N GLN A 178 -10.49 -18.60 -25.80
CA GLN A 178 -9.86 -19.37 -26.91
C GLN A 178 -10.85 -19.73 -28.03
N GLU A 179 -12.13 -19.89 -27.74
CA GLU A 179 -13.18 -20.13 -28.72
C GLU A 179 -13.48 -18.90 -29.59
N ARG A 180 -13.07 -17.72 -29.17
CA ARG A 180 -13.35 -16.41 -29.79
C ARG A 180 -12.19 -15.86 -30.61
N LYS A 181 -11.20 -16.67 -30.97
CA LYS A 181 -9.99 -16.24 -31.70
C LYS A 181 -10.25 -15.69 -33.10
N ASP A 182 -11.35 -16.09 -33.73
CA ASP A 182 -11.74 -15.65 -35.07
C ASP A 182 -12.66 -14.40 -35.07
N GLU A 183 -13.02 -13.88 -33.89
CA GLU A 183 -13.75 -12.62 -33.74
C GLU A 183 -12.81 -11.41 -33.90
N PRO A 184 -13.34 -10.18 -34.02
CA PRO A 184 -12.53 -8.96 -33.96
C PRO A 184 -11.73 -8.87 -32.66
N PHE A 185 -10.50 -8.35 -32.76
CA PHE A 185 -9.62 -8.23 -31.60
C PHE A 185 -10.19 -7.25 -30.55
N ARG A 186 -10.18 -7.70 -29.31
CA ARG A 186 -10.54 -6.91 -28.12
C ARG A 186 -9.62 -7.24 -26.95
N MET A 187 -9.09 -6.22 -26.28
CA MET A 187 -8.31 -6.35 -25.05
C MET A 187 -8.61 -5.18 -24.12
N LEU A 188 -8.89 -5.47 -22.86
CA LEU A 188 -8.98 -4.44 -21.82
C LEU A 188 -7.57 -4.18 -21.24
N ALA A 189 -7.14 -2.92 -21.24
CA ALA A 189 -5.88 -2.53 -20.64
C ALA A 189 -6.00 -2.55 -19.10
N THR A 190 -5.24 -3.39 -18.42
CA THR A 190 -5.31 -3.58 -16.96
C THR A 190 -4.16 -2.94 -16.21
N THR A 191 -2.94 -3.01 -16.76
CA THR A 191 -1.76 -2.38 -16.16
C THR A 191 -0.97 -1.60 -17.20
N LEU A 192 -0.38 -0.46 -16.78
CA LEU A 192 0.52 0.35 -17.60
C LEU A 192 1.94 0.23 -17.06
N GLY A 193 2.83 -0.28 -17.90
CA GLY A 193 4.26 -0.30 -17.69
C GLY A 193 5.00 0.68 -18.59
N HIS A 194 6.28 0.82 -18.34
CA HIS A 194 7.18 1.63 -19.15
C HIS A 194 8.52 0.92 -19.33
N ASP A 195 8.88 0.66 -20.57
CA ASP A 195 10.20 0.14 -20.94
C ASP A 195 11.08 1.29 -21.47
N PRO A 196 12.35 1.41 -21.06
CA PRO A 196 13.24 2.49 -21.48
C PRO A 196 13.44 2.59 -23.00
N PHE A 197 13.31 1.48 -23.74
CA PHE A 197 13.54 1.41 -25.18
C PHE A 197 12.27 1.34 -26.01
N ILE A 198 11.21 0.70 -25.45
CA ILE A 198 9.96 0.46 -26.16
C ILE A 198 8.93 1.53 -25.84
N GLY A 199 9.06 2.20 -24.69
CA GLY A 199 8.12 3.20 -24.18
C GLY A 199 6.97 2.58 -23.39
N ARG A 200 5.75 3.10 -23.57
CA ARG A 200 4.54 2.65 -22.87
C ARG A 200 4.16 1.22 -23.27
N LEU A 201 3.85 0.40 -22.29
CA LEU A 201 3.41 -0.99 -22.42
C LEU A 201 2.09 -1.16 -21.67
N LEU A 202 1.00 -1.44 -22.38
CA LEU A 202 -0.27 -1.79 -21.78
C LEU A 202 -0.44 -3.30 -21.76
N THR A 203 -0.59 -3.84 -20.55
CA THR A 203 -0.80 -5.28 -20.32
C THR A 203 -2.27 -5.56 -20.09
N GLY A 204 -2.75 -6.66 -20.65
CA GLY A 204 -4.12 -7.14 -20.47
C GLY A 204 -4.29 -8.55 -21.04
N ARG A 205 -5.47 -9.14 -20.80
CA ARG A 205 -5.86 -10.39 -21.45
C ARG A 205 -6.54 -10.07 -22.78
N VAL A 206 -6.20 -10.84 -23.81
CA VAL A 206 -6.91 -10.82 -25.09
C VAL A 206 -8.25 -11.51 -24.93
N GLU A 207 -9.34 -10.76 -25.04
CA GLU A 207 -10.71 -11.27 -24.84
C GLU A 207 -11.31 -11.89 -26.10
N SER A 208 -10.90 -11.43 -27.27
CA SER A 208 -11.26 -12.02 -28.55
C SER A 208 -10.26 -11.66 -29.63
N GLY A 209 -10.27 -12.42 -30.69
CA GLY A 209 -9.48 -12.15 -31.89
C GLY A 209 -8.02 -12.55 -31.78
N THR A 210 -7.28 -12.12 -32.79
CA THR A 210 -5.84 -12.38 -32.96
C THR A 210 -5.14 -11.07 -33.30
N LEU A 211 -4.09 -10.72 -32.57
CA LEU A 211 -3.29 -9.53 -32.79
C LEU A 211 -1.94 -9.90 -33.40
N LYS A 212 -1.56 -9.22 -34.48
CA LYS A 212 -0.22 -9.34 -35.09
C LYS A 212 0.57 -8.06 -34.87
N ALA A 213 1.88 -8.20 -34.64
CA ALA A 213 2.77 -7.05 -34.62
C ALA A 213 2.68 -6.26 -35.93
N GLY A 214 2.60 -4.93 -35.85
CA GLY A 214 2.39 -4.07 -37.01
C GLY A 214 0.95 -3.80 -37.40
N ALA A 215 -0.05 -4.45 -36.78
CA ALA A 215 -1.47 -4.18 -37.02
C ALA A 215 -1.86 -2.78 -36.53
N THR A 216 -2.89 -2.21 -37.17
CA THR A 216 -3.49 -0.95 -36.74
C THR A 216 -4.66 -1.22 -35.81
N MET A 217 -4.63 -0.62 -34.64
CA MET A 217 -5.64 -0.74 -33.61
C MET A 217 -6.17 0.62 -33.22
N LYS A 218 -7.30 0.67 -32.51
CA LYS A 218 -7.79 1.88 -31.88
C LYS A 218 -8.01 1.69 -30.39
N GLY A 219 -7.86 2.77 -29.65
CA GLY A 219 -8.18 2.87 -28.23
C GLY A 219 -9.55 3.50 -28.06
N LEU A 220 -10.41 2.87 -27.23
CA LEU A 220 -11.69 3.39 -26.80
C LEU A 220 -11.66 3.63 -25.29
N SER A 221 -12.14 4.82 -24.86
CA SER A 221 -12.42 5.11 -23.46
C SER A 221 -13.62 4.31 -22.95
N ARG A 222 -13.86 4.32 -21.65
CA ARG A 222 -14.96 3.58 -21.01
C ARG A 222 -16.35 3.96 -21.53
N ASP A 223 -16.52 5.18 -22.00
CA ASP A 223 -17.78 5.68 -22.60
C ASP A 223 -17.90 5.36 -24.09
N GLY A 224 -16.96 4.64 -24.68
CA GLY A 224 -16.92 4.28 -26.10
C GLY A 224 -16.31 5.36 -27.01
N THR A 225 -15.85 6.48 -26.44
CA THR A 225 -15.22 7.54 -27.26
C THR A 225 -13.84 7.07 -27.74
N GLN A 226 -13.57 7.27 -29.04
CA GLN A 226 -12.24 6.94 -29.60
C GLN A 226 -11.17 7.91 -29.09
N ILE A 227 -10.14 7.38 -28.45
CA ILE A 227 -9.00 8.14 -27.90
C ILE A 227 -7.97 8.39 -28.99
N GLU A 228 -7.54 7.35 -29.67
CA GLU A 228 -6.54 7.36 -30.74
C GLU A 228 -6.62 6.12 -31.62
N SER A 229 -6.05 6.20 -32.81
CA SER A 229 -5.67 5.05 -33.62
C SER A 229 -4.16 4.96 -33.67
N PHE A 230 -3.62 3.76 -33.48
CA PHE A 230 -2.18 3.54 -33.40
C PHE A 230 -1.77 2.24 -34.07
N ARG A 231 -0.48 2.15 -34.40
CA ARG A 231 0.11 0.92 -34.91
C ARG A 231 0.81 0.18 -33.79
N VAL A 232 0.50 -1.10 -33.60
CA VAL A 232 1.18 -1.96 -32.65
C VAL A 232 2.64 -2.13 -33.07
N THR A 233 3.56 -1.61 -32.28
CA THR A 233 4.99 -1.68 -32.58
C THR A 233 5.60 -2.98 -32.08
N LYS A 234 5.17 -3.47 -30.91
CA LYS A 234 5.61 -4.74 -30.32
C LYS A 234 4.50 -5.36 -29.51
N ILE A 235 4.52 -6.69 -29.45
CA ILE A 235 3.73 -7.50 -28.53
C ILE A 235 4.73 -8.27 -27.67
N MET A 236 4.59 -8.21 -26.36
CA MET A 236 5.46 -8.86 -25.38
C MET A 236 4.66 -9.88 -24.58
N ALA A 237 5.17 -11.08 -24.44
CA ALA A 237 4.59 -12.11 -23.57
C ALA A 237 5.56 -12.46 -22.44
N PHE A 238 5.02 -12.82 -21.29
CA PHE A 238 5.84 -13.30 -20.19
C PHE A 238 6.31 -14.73 -20.41
N ARG A 239 7.56 -15.00 -20.13
CA ARG A 239 8.21 -16.32 -20.10
C ARG A 239 9.09 -16.36 -18.86
N GLY A 240 8.63 -17.05 -17.81
CA GLY A 240 9.21 -16.85 -16.49
C GLY A 240 9.10 -15.39 -16.07
N LEU A 241 10.17 -14.83 -15.53
CA LEU A 241 10.24 -13.42 -15.08
C LEU A 241 10.55 -12.42 -16.20
N THR A 242 10.81 -12.88 -17.42
CA THR A 242 11.21 -12.00 -18.52
C THR A 242 10.09 -11.81 -19.55
N GLN A 243 9.98 -10.60 -20.06
CA GLN A 243 9.14 -10.32 -21.22
C GLN A 243 9.91 -10.61 -22.50
N GLN A 244 9.31 -11.38 -23.39
CA GLN A 244 9.88 -11.72 -24.70
C GLN A 244 8.96 -11.23 -25.83
N PRO A 245 9.49 -10.70 -26.93
CA PRO A 245 8.68 -10.30 -28.06
C PRO A 245 8.07 -11.54 -28.74
N ILE A 246 6.80 -11.41 -29.10
CA ILE A 246 6.07 -12.39 -29.90
C ILE A 246 5.45 -11.71 -31.11
N ASP A 247 5.26 -12.46 -32.19
CA ASP A 247 4.69 -11.93 -33.43
C ASP A 247 3.17 -11.90 -33.43
N VAL A 248 2.55 -12.83 -32.69
CA VAL A 248 1.09 -13.03 -32.65
C VAL A 248 0.65 -13.30 -31.23
N ALA A 249 -0.44 -12.65 -30.82
CA ALA A 249 -1.18 -12.93 -29.60
C ALA A 249 -2.61 -13.36 -29.94
N GLU A 250 -3.14 -14.37 -29.27
CA GLU A 250 -4.47 -14.93 -29.51
C GLU A 250 -5.38 -14.76 -28.27
N ALA A 251 -6.67 -14.87 -28.48
CA ALA A 251 -7.65 -14.83 -27.42
C ALA A 251 -7.31 -15.79 -26.27
N GLY A 252 -7.32 -15.28 -25.03
CA GLY A 252 -6.87 -15.98 -23.82
C GLY A 252 -5.43 -15.66 -23.38
N ASP A 253 -4.59 -15.13 -24.27
CA ASP A 253 -3.22 -14.72 -23.91
C ASP A 253 -3.21 -13.47 -23.02
N ILE A 254 -2.28 -13.43 -22.05
CA ILE A 254 -1.94 -12.22 -21.29
C ILE A 254 -0.67 -11.63 -21.90
N VAL A 255 -0.80 -10.45 -22.52
CA VAL A 255 0.28 -9.79 -23.27
C VAL A 255 0.39 -8.32 -22.94
N SER A 256 1.58 -7.76 -23.19
CA SER A 256 1.82 -6.33 -23.15
C SER A 256 1.99 -5.79 -24.58
N ILE A 257 1.27 -4.73 -24.91
CA ILE A 257 1.24 -4.12 -26.22
C ILE A 257 1.90 -2.75 -26.16
N ALA A 258 2.73 -2.43 -27.17
CA ALA A 258 3.35 -1.12 -27.36
C ALA A 258 2.88 -0.46 -28.66
N GLY A 259 2.95 0.88 -28.70
CA GLY A 259 2.64 1.69 -29.90
C GLY A 259 1.64 2.81 -29.66
N MET A 260 0.93 2.80 -28.52
CA MET A 260 -0.02 3.83 -28.12
C MET A 260 0.65 4.99 -27.37
N ALA A 261 0.07 6.17 -27.48
CA ALA A 261 0.53 7.37 -26.78
C ALA A 261 -0.43 7.83 -25.67
N LYS A 262 -1.74 7.66 -25.86
CA LYS A 262 -2.78 8.23 -24.98
C LYS A 262 -3.62 7.17 -24.27
N VAL A 263 -3.81 6.01 -24.90
CA VAL A 263 -4.56 4.89 -24.27
C VAL A 263 -3.95 4.55 -22.91
N THR A 264 -4.80 4.34 -21.92
CA THR A 264 -4.39 4.10 -20.54
C THR A 264 -5.13 2.92 -19.92
N VAL A 265 -4.94 2.73 -18.63
CA VAL A 265 -5.58 1.64 -17.86
C VAL A 265 -7.10 1.78 -17.88
N ALA A 266 -7.80 0.65 -18.01
CA ALA A 266 -9.24 0.52 -18.15
C ALA A 266 -9.83 1.05 -19.48
N ASP A 267 -9.00 1.45 -20.44
CA ASP A 267 -9.41 1.66 -21.82
C ASP A 267 -9.38 0.34 -22.60
N SER A 268 -10.15 0.28 -23.68
CA SER A 268 -10.22 -0.87 -24.57
C SER A 268 -9.29 -0.68 -25.77
N ILE A 269 -8.49 -1.69 -26.08
CA ILE A 269 -7.71 -1.77 -27.33
C ILE A 269 -8.46 -2.74 -28.25
N VAL A 270 -8.89 -2.26 -29.41
CA VAL A 270 -9.78 -3.01 -30.29
C VAL A 270 -9.43 -2.84 -31.77
N ASP A 271 -9.92 -3.77 -32.58
CA ASP A 271 -9.88 -3.64 -34.04
C ASP A 271 -10.59 -2.35 -34.52
N PRO A 272 -10.17 -1.74 -35.63
CA PRO A 272 -10.74 -0.48 -36.12
C PRO A 272 -12.25 -0.48 -36.35
N GLU A 273 -12.84 -1.63 -36.65
CA GLU A 273 -14.28 -1.80 -36.90
C GLU A 273 -15.12 -1.88 -35.61
N VAL A 274 -14.50 -2.21 -34.46
CA VAL A 274 -15.22 -2.33 -33.18
C VAL A 274 -15.57 -0.96 -32.64
N THR A 275 -16.83 -0.71 -32.33
CA THR A 275 -17.33 0.57 -31.81
C THR A 275 -17.66 0.59 -30.33
N GLU A 276 -17.75 -0.57 -29.72
CA GLU A 276 -18.14 -0.72 -28.32
C GLU A 276 -16.92 -0.93 -27.43
N ALA A 277 -16.80 -0.14 -26.37
CA ALA A 277 -15.80 -0.36 -25.34
C ALA A 277 -16.14 -1.60 -24.51
N MET A 278 -15.11 -2.22 -23.96
CA MET A 278 -15.27 -3.31 -23.01
C MET A 278 -15.67 -2.75 -21.64
N GLU A 279 -16.45 -3.50 -20.91
CA GLU A 279 -16.81 -3.15 -19.54
C GLU A 279 -15.61 -3.34 -18.61
N ALA A 280 -15.18 -2.25 -17.98
CA ALA A 280 -14.13 -2.29 -16.98
C ALA A 280 -14.74 -2.38 -15.57
N GLN A 281 -14.14 -3.21 -14.73
CA GLN A 281 -14.57 -3.31 -13.33
C GLN A 281 -14.45 -1.95 -12.63
N PRO A 282 -15.47 -1.55 -11.84
CA PRO A 282 -15.41 -0.33 -11.07
C PRO A 282 -14.31 -0.43 -10.02
N ILE A 283 -13.50 0.62 -9.93
CA ILE A 283 -12.46 0.74 -8.91
C ILE A 283 -13.03 1.55 -7.76
N ASP A 284 -12.91 1.03 -6.54
CA ASP A 284 -13.36 1.77 -5.36
C ASP A 284 -12.64 3.12 -5.29
N PRO A 285 -13.35 4.18 -4.96
CA PRO A 285 -12.80 5.53 -4.94
C PRO A 285 -11.81 5.73 -3.79
N PRO A 286 -10.92 6.73 -3.91
CA PRO A 286 -10.02 7.10 -2.83
C PRO A 286 -10.80 7.52 -1.57
N THR A 287 -10.24 7.21 -0.39
CA THR A 287 -10.81 7.51 0.93
C THR A 287 -10.04 8.57 1.70
N ILE A 288 -8.74 8.74 1.41
CA ILE A 288 -7.88 9.73 2.05
C ILE A 288 -7.23 10.67 1.03
N THR A 289 -6.81 11.84 1.48
CA THR A 289 -6.02 12.79 0.71
C THR A 289 -4.84 13.30 1.54
N VAL A 290 -3.73 13.55 0.86
CA VAL A 290 -2.50 14.14 1.43
C VAL A 290 -2.05 15.27 0.52
N THR A 291 -1.65 16.39 1.09
CA THR A 291 -1.11 17.50 0.31
C THR A 291 0.40 17.34 0.13
N PHE A 292 0.84 17.35 -1.12
CA PHE A 292 2.25 17.34 -1.53
C PHE A 292 2.63 18.77 -1.93
N GLY A 293 3.47 19.41 -1.17
CA GLY A 293 3.98 20.75 -1.43
C GLY A 293 5.47 20.77 -1.74
N ILE A 294 5.95 21.91 -2.21
CA ILE A 294 7.38 22.18 -2.27
C ILE A 294 7.97 22.20 -0.85
N ASN A 295 9.24 21.84 -0.73
CA ASN A 295 9.98 22.08 0.50
C ASN A 295 10.41 23.56 0.52
N ASP A 296 9.76 24.37 1.38
CA ASP A 296 10.03 25.79 1.59
C ASP A 296 10.75 26.06 2.92
N SER A 297 11.36 25.01 3.51
CA SER A 297 12.14 25.14 4.73
C SER A 297 13.47 25.89 4.49
N PRO A 298 14.11 26.45 5.52
CA PRO A 298 15.45 27.04 5.41
C PRO A 298 16.56 26.09 4.98
N LEU A 299 16.31 24.77 5.01
CA LEU A 299 17.23 23.72 4.55
C LEU A 299 16.90 23.19 3.15
N ALA A 300 15.87 23.72 2.49
CA ALA A 300 15.45 23.29 1.16
C ALA A 300 16.56 23.40 0.12
N GLY A 301 16.64 22.41 -0.77
CA GLY A 301 17.61 22.36 -1.86
C GLY A 301 19.05 21.99 -1.45
N ARG A 302 19.27 21.63 -0.19
CA ARG A 302 20.61 21.18 0.26
C ARG A 302 20.86 19.70 -0.02
N ASP A 303 19.82 18.92 -0.14
CA ASP A 303 19.89 17.46 -0.19
C ASP A 303 19.31 16.89 -1.50
N GLY A 304 18.12 17.34 -1.90
CA GLY A 304 17.44 16.89 -3.10
C GLY A 304 17.73 17.75 -4.33
N LYS A 305 17.59 17.12 -5.50
CA LYS A 305 17.75 17.79 -6.82
C LYS A 305 16.43 18.35 -7.37
N HIS A 306 15.30 17.78 -6.94
CA HIS A 306 13.98 18.07 -7.46
C HIS A 306 13.14 18.82 -6.43
N VAL A 307 13.25 20.15 -6.44
CA VAL A 307 12.61 21.05 -5.47
C VAL A 307 11.52 21.95 -6.08
N GLN A 308 11.35 21.91 -7.41
CA GLN A 308 10.43 22.81 -8.13
C GLN A 308 9.04 22.21 -8.24
N SER A 309 7.99 23.00 -8.01
CA SER A 309 6.58 22.63 -8.10
C SER A 309 6.24 21.92 -9.44
N ARG A 310 6.72 22.46 -10.56
CA ARG A 310 6.49 21.86 -11.89
C ARG A 310 7.04 20.43 -12.00
N VAL A 311 8.22 20.17 -11.42
CA VAL A 311 8.86 18.84 -11.50
C VAL A 311 8.11 17.85 -10.62
N ILE A 312 7.69 18.27 -9.43
CA ILE A 312 6.84 17.50 -8.52
C ILE A 312 5.51 17.16 -9.20
N ARG A 313 4.85 18.16 -9.81
CA ARG A 313 3.59 17.96 -10.52
C ARG A 313 3.72 16.92 -11.63
N ASN A 314 4.74 17.05 -12.48
CA ASN A 314 4.95 16.13 -13.59
C ASN A 314 5.15 14.68 -13.09
N ARG A 315 5.89 14.52 -12.00
CA ARG A 315 6.10 13.20 -11.39
C ARG A 315 4.81 12.60 -10.82
N LEU A 316 4.01 13.42 -10.12
CA LEU A 316 2.71 13.01 -9.60
C LEU A 316 1.73 12.65 -10.72
N MET A 317 1.66 13.46 -11.79
CA MET A 317 0.80 13.17 -12.95
C MET A 317 1.19 11.85 -13.61
N LYS A 318 2.50 11.56 -13.73
CA LYS A 318 2.97 10.26 -14.23
C LYS A 318 2.53 9.10 -13.33
N GLU A 319 2.50 9.29 -12.03
CA GLU A 319 1.97 8.29 -11.10
C GLU A 319 0.48 8.03 -11.35
N ALA A 320 -0.32 9.08 -11.49
CA ALA A 320 -1.76 8.96 -11.75
C ALA A 320 -2.09 8.30 -13.10
N GLU A 321 -1.18 8.35 -14.08
CA GLU A 321 -1.35 7.63 -15.34
C GLU A 321 -1.24 6.11 -15.16
N THR A 322 -0.36 5.67 -14.28
CA THR A 322 -0.11 4.24 -14.02
C THR A 322 -1.02 3.67 -12.93
N ASN A 323 -1.38 4.51 -11.96
CA ASN A 323 -2.18 4.12 -10.80
C ASN A 323 -3.51 4.86 -10.77
N VAL A 324 -4.54 4.23 -11.33
CA VAL A 324 -5.91 4.81 -11.40
C VAL A 324 -6.60 4.94 -10.04
N ALA A 325 -6.07 4.34 -8.98
CA ALA A 325 -6.56 4.53 -7.62
C ALA A 325 -6.08 5.85 -6.99
N ILE A 326 -5.14 6.55 -7.66
CA ILE A 326 -4.64 7.86 -7.24
C ILE A 326 -5.28 8.96 -8.08
N ARG A 327 -5.76 10.01 -7.42
CA ARG A 327 -6.27 11.22 -8.06
C ARG A 327 -5.48 12.42 -7.59
N ILE A 328 -5.07 13.29 -8.53
CA ILE A 328 -4.28 14.48 -8.25
C ILE A 328 -5.09 15.70 -8.64
N THR A 329 -5.13 16.68 -7.73
CA THR A 329 -5.81 17.95 -7.92
C THR A 329 -4.85 19.09 -7.55
N ASP A 330 -4.71 20.08 -8.42
CA ASP A 330 -3.92 21.28 -8.13
C ASP A 330 -4.61 22.10 -7.01
N THR A 331 -3.86 22.55 -6.02
CA THR A 331 -4.38 23.45 -4.98
C THR A 331 -4.49 24.90 -5.51
N PRO A 332 -5.38 25.74 -4.93
CA PRO A 332 -5.51 27.15 -5.30
C PRO A 332 -4.25 27.95 -5.00
N GLY A 333 -3.24 27.96 -5.73
CA GLY A 333 -1.94 28.61 -5.49
C GLY A 333 -0.83 28.00 -6.32
N GLY A 334 -1.03 26.77 -6.79
CA GLY A 334 -0.12 26.11 -7.73
C GLY A 334 1.20 25.56 -7.14
N ASP A 335 1.42 25.73 -5.82
CA ASP A 335 2.65 25.29 -5.15
C ASP A 335 2.49 23.98 -4.39
N ALA A 336 1.27 23.44 -4.36
CA ALA A 336 0.95 22.17 -3.72
C ALA A 336 -0.11 21.40 -4.51
N PHE A 337 -0.19 20.09 -4.26
CA PHE A 337 -1.05 19.17 -4.96
C PHE A 337 -1.77 18.28 -3.94
N GLU A 338 -3.07 18.17 -4.06
CA GLU A 338 -3.84 17.19 -3.30
C GLU A 338 -3.75 15.85 -4.02
N VAL A 339 -3.22 14.86 -3.34
CA VAL A 339 -3.08 13.49 -3.81
C VAL A 339 -4.03 12.63 -3.00
N ALA A 340 -5.09 12.17 -3.66
CA ALA A 340 -6.08 11.28 -3.05
C ALA A 340 -5.78 9.83 -3.40
N GLY A 341 -5.90 8.93 -2.40
CA GLY A 341 -5.66 7.50 -2.54
C GLY A 341 -6.46 6.68 -1.55
N ARG A 342 -6.21 5.37 -1.50
CA ARG A 342 -6.97 4.44 -0.66
C ARG A 342 -6.48 4.33 0.78
N GLY A 343 -5.18 4.52 1.02
CA GLY A 343 -4.64 4.33 2.36
C GLY A 343 -3.28 5.00 2.59
N GLU A 344 -2.87 5.01 3.85
CA GLU A 344 -1.62 5.64 4.30
C GLU A 344 -0.38 4.95 3.72
N LEU A 345 -0.42 3.62 3.58
CA LEU A 345 0.70 2.85 3.03
C LEU A 345 0.93 3.19 1.56
N GLN A 346 -0.14 3.36 0.77
CA GLN A 346 -0.05 3.77 -0.64
C GLN A 346 0.62 5.15 -0.76
N MET A 347 0.23 6.10 0.10
CA MET A 347 0.84 7.42 0.14
C MET A 347 2.30 7.36 0.58
N GLY A 348 2.61 6.56 1.62
CA GLY A 348 3.97 6.34 2.11
C GLY A 348 4.90 5.77 1.03
N VAL A 349 4.43 4.80 0.26
CA VAL A 349 5.18 4.22 -0.88
C VAL A 349 5.46 5.27 -1.95
N LEU A 350 4.47 6.08 -2.32
CA LEU A 350 4.65 7.15 -3.31
C LEU A 350 5.69 8.18 -2.84
N ILE A 351 5.59 8.63 -1.58
CA ILE A 351 6.52 9.62 -1.01
C ILE A 351 7.93 9.03 -0.94
N GLU A 352 8.07 7.78 -0.51
CA GLU A 352 9.39 7.12 -0.41
C GLU A 352 10.02 6.91 -1.80
N ASN A 353 9.25 6.55 -2.82
CA ASN A 353 9.74 6.47 -4.20
C ASN A 353 10.26 7.84 -4.66
N MET A 354 9.47 8.91 -4.49
CA MET A 354 9.88 10.26 -4.85
C MET A 354 11.13 10.70 -4.08
N ARG A 355 11.21 10.40 -2.78
CA ARG A 355 12.39 10.65 -1.94
C ARG A 355 13.65 10.02 -2.53
N ARG A 356 13.59 8.73 -2.93
CA ARG A 356 14.70 7.99 -3.55
C ARG A 356 15.06 8.51 -4.94
N GLU A 357 14.11 9.07 -5.65
CA GLU A 357 14.32 9.76 -6.94
C GLU A 357 15.00 11.13 -6.77
N GLY A 358 15.20 11.60 -5.53
CA GLY A 358 15.88 12.86 -5.22
C GLY A 358 14.96 14.07 -5.08
N PHE A 359 13.68 13.86 -4.79
CA PHE A 359 12.74 14.94 -4.51
C PHE A 359 12.83 15.43 -3.05
N GLU A 360 12.59 16.72 -2.86
CA GLU A 360 12.29 17.28 -1.55
C GLU A 360 10.83 17.73 -1.52
N LEU A 361 10.11 17.33 -0.48
CA LEU A 361 8.66 17.52 -0.35
C LEU A 361 8.29 18.06 1.03
N SER A 362 7.21 18.83 1.07
CA SER A 362 6.45 19.12 2.30
C SER A 362 5.15 18.32 2.24
N ILE A 363 4.92 17.46 3.23
CA ILE A 363 3.78 16.55 3.28
C ILE A 363 2.86 16.93 4.42
N SER A 364 1.55 17.08 4.14
CA SER A 364 0.54 17.33 5.16
C SER A 364 0.10 16.06 5.87
N ARG A 365 -0.58 16.25 7.02
CA ARG A 365 -1.32 15.16 7.66
C ARG A 365 -2.36 14.58 6.68
N PRO A 366 -2.52 13.24 6.61
CA PRO A 366 -3.60 12.64 5.86
C PRO A 366 -4.96 13.10 6.39
N GLN A 367 -5.87 13.41 5.47
CA GLN A 367 -7.25 13.76 5.76
C GLN A 367 -8.19 12.81 5.04
N VAL A 368 -9.31 12.45 5.66
CA VAL A 368 -10.32 11.64 5.00
C VAL A 368 -11.14 12.50 4.03
N LEU A 369 -11.52 11.89 2.92
CA LEU A 369 -12.46 12.50 1.99
C LEU A 369 -13.87 12.35 2.55
N PHE A 370 -14.66 13.41 2.47
CA PHE A 370 -16.07 13.38 2.82
C PHE A 370 -16.92 13.33 1.57
N ARG A 371 -18.12 12.77 1.68
CA ARG A 371 -19.13 12.74 0.61
C ARG A 371 -20.46 13.23 1.12
N ASP A 372 -21.18 13.98 0.30
CA ASP A 372 -22.60 14.25 0.54
C ASP A 372 -23.41 13.11 -0.08
N ILE A 373 -24.13 12.38 0.75
CA ILE A 373 -25.05 11.32 0.36
C ILE A 373 -26.40 11.69 0.94
N ASP A 374 -27.40 11.85 0.08
CA ASP A 374 -28.77 12.24 0.46
C ASP A 374 -28.87 13.55 1.30
N GLY A 375 -27.92 14.48 1.10
CA GLY A 375 -27.87 15.74 1.82
C GLY A 375 -27.20 15.66 3.22
N GLU A 376 -26.67 14.50 3.57
CA GLU A 376 -25.88 14.30 4.80
C GLU A 376 -24.40 14.12 4.49
N ARG A 377 -23.56 14.72 5.33
CA ARG A 377 -22.10 14.56 5.25
C ARG A 377 -21.70 13.19 5.74
N ASN A 378 -21.13 12.37 4.85
CA ASN A 378 -20.66 11.03 5.13
C ASN A 378 -19.12 10.97 5.14
N GLU A 379 -18.59 10.08 5.97
CA GLU A 379 -17.18 9.78 6.09
C GLU A 379 -16.90 8.29 5.83
N PRO A 380 -15.69 7.92 5.36
CA PRO A 380 -15.35 6.52 5.17
C PRO A 380 -15.20 5.81 6.52
N VAL A 381 -15.75 4.61 6.60
CA VAL A 381 -15.67 3.70 7.75
C VAL A 381 -14.94 2.45 7.31
N GLU A 382 -14.02 1.98 8.15
CA GLU A 382 -13.26 0.75 7.94
C GLU A 382 -13.73 -0.33 8.92
N GLU A 383 -13.80 -1.56 8.44
CA GLU A 383 -13.87 -2.75 9.29
C GLU A 383 -12.44 -3.06 9.76
N VAL A 384 -12.27 -3.09 11.06
CA VAL A 384 -10.99 -3.37 11.71
C VAL A 384 -11.09 -4.73 12.36
N THR A 385 -10.15 -5.62 12.04
CA THR A 385 -9.98 -6.92 12.70
C THR A 385 -8.66 -6.89 13.47
N ILE A 386 -8.75 -7.14 14.76
CA ILE A 386 -7.62 -7.05 15.70
C ILE A 386 -7.51 -8.36 16.46
N ASP A 387 -6.33 -8.97 16.44
CA ASP A 387 -5.97 -10.10 17.28
C ASP A 387 -4.99 -9.62 18.35
N VAL A 388 -5.39 -9.73 19.62
CA VAL A 388 -4.59 -9.30 20.77
C VAL A 388 -4.60 -10.36 21.87
N ASP A 389 -3.57 -10.38 22.69
CA ASP A 389 -3.58 -11.17 23.91
C ASP A 389 -4.72 -10.70 24.82
N ASP A 390 -5.39 -11.62 25.51
CA ASP A 390 -6.62 -11.37 26.28
C ASP A 390 -6.48 -10.18 27.24
N GLU A 391 -5.28 -9.97 27.82
CA GLU A 391 -5.00 -8.88 28.76
C GLU A 391 -5.10 -7.47 28.14
N TYR A 392 -4.91 -7.33 26.80
CA TYR A 392 -4.96 -6.03 26.12
C TYR A 392 -6.31 -5.73 25.47
N SER A 393 -7.23 -6.71 25.40
CA SER A 393 -8.52 -6.58 24.72
C SER A 393 -9.35 -5.41 25.23
N GLY A 394 -9.39 -5.20 26.56
CA GLY A 394 -10.14 -4.12 27.19
C GLY A 394 -9.66 -2.73 26.81
N VAL A 395 -8.34 -2.50 26.80
CA VAL A 395 -7.74 -1.20 26.41
C VAL A 395 -7.99 -0.89 24.95
N VAL A 396 -7.86 -1.89 24.08
CA VAL A 396 -8.10 -1.74 22.65
C VAL A 396 -9.55 -1.39 22.37
N ILE A 397 -10.52 -2.08 22.98
CA ILE A 397 -11.96 -1.81 22.82
C ILE A 397 -12.30 -0.39 23.31
N GLU A 398 -11.81 0.01 24.49
CA GLU A 398 -12.05 1.34 25.03
C GLU A 398 -11.55 2.44 24.09
N LYS A 399 -10.36 2.28 23.53
CA LYS A 399 -9.79 3.25 22.58
C LYS A 399 -10.57 3.32 21.27
N LEU A 400 -10.91 2.18 20.70
CA LEU A 400 -11.67 2.14 19.45
C LEU A 400 -13.05 2.74 19.59
N THR A 401 -13.80 2.36 20.62
CA THR A 401 -15.20 2.77 20.80
C THR A 401 -15.34 4.14 21.46
N GLY A 402 -14.50 4.47 22.40
CA GLY A 402 -14.55 5.73 23.15
C GLY A 402 -13.92 6.88 22.36
N VAL A 403 -12.60 6.85 22.21
CA VAL A 403 -11.81 7.96 21.65
C VAL A 403 -11.99 8.06 20.12
N ARG A 404 -12.01 6.91 19.43
CA ARG A 404 -11.97 6.84 17.96
C ARG A 404 -13.34 6.70 17.31
N ARG A 405 -14.42 6.76 18.10
CA ARG A 405 -15.81 6.75 17.63
C ARG A 405 -16.21 5.50 16.85
N GLY A 406 -15.51 4.39 17.04
CA GLY A 406 -15.86 3.09 16.47
C GLY A 406 -17.03 2.42 17.18
N SER A 407 -17.56 1.40 16.55
CA SER A 407 -18.59 0.50 17.12
C SER A 407 -18.05 -0.93 17.08
N LEU A 408 -18.08 -1.60 18.23
CA LEU A 408 -17.74 -3.02 18.31
C LEU A 408 -18.81 -3.84 17.59
N THR A 409 -18.39 -4.72 16.69
CA THR A 409 -19.28 -5.61 15.93
C THR A 409 -19.26 -7.02 16.51
N GLU A 410 -18.06 -7.55 16.77
CA GLU A 410 -17.88 -8.91 17.27
C GLU A 410 -16.64 -9.00 18.16
N MET A 411 -16.69 -9.92 19.13
CA MET A 411 -15.53 -10.32 19.93
C MET A 411 -15.59 -11.82 20.14
N LYS A 412 -14.51 -12.53 19.76
CA LYS A 412 -14.43 -13.98 19.90
C LYS A 412 -13.02 -14.44 20.23
N PRO A 413 -12.87 -15.62 20.88
CA PRO A 413 -11.55 -16.22 21.07
C PRO A 413 -10.87 -16.50 19.72
N ALA A 414 -9.57 -16.21 19.63
CA ALA A 414 -8.74 -16.47 18.44
C ALA A 414 -7.72 -17.60 18.66
N GLY A 415 -7.89 -18.41 19.70
CA GLY A 415 -6.92 -19.46 20.07
C GLY A 415 -5.71 -18.91 20.83
N ALA A 416 -4.92 -19.79 21.45
CA ALA A 416 -3.65 -19.50 22.12
C ALA A 416 -3.66 -18.30 23.10
N GLY A 417 -4.79 -18.05 23.82
CA GLY A 417 -4.91 -16.92 24.77
C GLY A 417 -5.07 -15.56 24.09
N LYS A 418 -5.57 -15.54 22.85
CA LYS A 418 -5.86 -14.31 22.08
C LYS A 418 -7.35 -14.12 21.89
N THR A 419 -7.73 -12.85 21.83
CA THR A 419 -9.09 -12.39 21.50
C THR A 419 -9.06 -11.69 20.15
N ARG A 420 -9.97 -12.09 19.23
CA ARG A 420 -10.27 -11.38 17.99
C ARG A 420 -11.38 -10.37 18.23
N ILE A 421 -11.12 -9.12 17.86
CA ILE A 421 -12.02 -7.97 17.95
C ILE A 421 -12.33 -7.50 16.55
N ILE A 422 -13.61 -7.41 16.18
CA ILE A 422 -14.06 -6.82 14.93
C ILE A 422 -14.87 -5.56 15.25
N ALA A 423 -14.51 -4.45 14.65
CA ALA A 423 -15.12 -3.15 14.89
C ALA A 423 -15.22 -2.32 13.60
N HIS A 424 -16.27 -1.49 13.50
CA HIS A 424 -16.41 -0.49 12.45
C HIS A 424 -15.96 0.87 12.98
N VAL A 425 -14.90 1.42 12.42
CA VAL A 425 -14.24 2.64 12.90
C VAL A 425 -14.11 3.66 11.77
N PRO A 426 -14.47 4.96 11.98
CA PRO A 426 -14.18 5.99 11.00
C PRO A 426 -12.70 6.01 10.62
N SER A 427 -12.36 6.03 9.31
CA SER A 427 -10.97 5.98 8.83
C SER A 427 -10.08 7.05 9.46
N ARG A 428 -10.60 8.27 9.70
CA ARG A 428 -9.86 9.34 10.40
C ARG A 428 -9.52 9.01 11.85
N GLY A 429 -10.24 8.09 12.48
CA GLY A 429 -9.94 7.56 13.81
C GLY A 429 -8.77 6.57 13.81
N LEU A 430 -8.46 5.99 12.66
CA LEU A 430 -7.38 5.02 12.51
C LEU A 430 -6.06 5.64 12.06
N ILE A 431 -6.09 6.90 11.57
CA ILE A 431 -4.87 7.65 11.23
C ILE A 431 -3.98 7.75 12.47
N GLY A 432 -2.77 7.18 12.37
CA GLY A 432 -1.80 7.14 13.46
C GLY A 432 -2.09 6.13 14.58
N TYR A 433 -3.18 5.36 14.51
CA TYR A 433 -3.51 4.38 15.55
C TYR A 433 -2.54 3.20 15.63
N GLN A 434 -1.94 2.81 14.52
CA GLN A 434 -1.02 1.67 14.46
C GLN A 434 0.13 1.79 15.49
N GLY A 435 0.76 2.94 15.60
CA GLY A 435 1.86 3.17 16.57
C GLY A 435 1.38 3.11 18.03
N GLU A 436 0.21 3.69 18.32
CA GLU A 436 -0.41 3.62 19.64
C GLU A 436 -0.80 2.19 19.99
N PHE A 437 -1.42 1.47 19.06
CA PHE A 437 -1.82 0.07 19.18
C PHE A 437 -0.62 -0.85 19.48
N MET A 438 0.48 -0.70 18.75
CA MET A 438 1.69 -1.48 19.00
C MET A 438 2.29 -1.21 20.38
N THR A 439 2.18 0.02 20.88
CA THR A 439 2.60 0.37 22.24
C THR A 439 1.71 -0.28 23.30
N ASP A 440 0.39 -0.21 23.12
CA ASP A 440 -0.59 -0.77 24.08
C ASP A 440 -0.53 -2.29 24.18
N THR A 441 -0.24 -2.95 23.06
CA THR A 441 -0.14 -4.42 22.94
C THR A 441 1.29 -4.95 23.08
N ARG A 442 2.24 -4.09 23.46
CA ARG A 442 3.69 -4.42 23.56
C ARG A 442 4.25 -5.10 22.31
N GLY A 443 3.69 -4.77 21.15
CA GLY A 443 4.13 -5.31 19.86
C GLY A 443 3.57 -6.69 19.51
N THR A 444 2.70 -7.29 20.33
CA THR A 444 2.14 -8.65 20.11
C THR A 444 0.83 -8.63 19.33
N GLY A 445 0.16 -7.47 19.26
CA GLY A 445 -1.13 -7.32 18.59
C GLY A 445 -0.99 -7.25 17.08
N VAL A 446 -1.96 -7.81 16.37
CA VAL A 446 -2.10 -7.73 14.91
C VAL A 446 -3.33 -6.89 14.60
N LEU A 447 -3.19 -5.86 13.77
CA LEU A 447 -4.26 -4.96 13.36
C LEU A 447 -4.37 -4.96 11.84
N ASN A 448 -5.53 -5.33 11.34
CA ASN A 448 -5.88 -5.27 9.93
C ASN A 448 -7.11 -4.38 9.74
N ARG A 449 -7.18 -3.68 8.63
CA ARG A 449 -8.29 -2.80 8.31
C ARG A 449 -8.60 -2.82 6.82
N VAL A 450 -9.87 -2.70 6.48
CA VAL A 450 -10.35 -2.64 5.11
C VAL A 450 -11.53 -1.67 5.02
N PHE A 451 -11.66 -0.95 3.92
CA PHE A 451 -12.82 -0.09 3.70
C PHE A 451 -14.12 -0.90 3.77
N HIS A 452 -15.07 -0.41 4.55
CA HIS A 452 -16.37 -1.05 4.74
C HIS A 452 -17.48 -0.29 4.01
N GLU A 453 -17.74 0.96 4.43
CA GLU A 453 -18.82 1.76 3.88
C GLU A 453 -18.60 3.27 4.07
N TRP A 454 -19.48 4.06 3.47
CA TRP A 454 -19.65 5.48 3.76
C TRP A 454 -20.78 5.64 4.76
N ALA A 455 -20.52 6.24 5.93
CA ALA A 455 -21.48 6.43 7.01
C ALA A 455 -21.55 7.89 7.47
N PRO A 456 -22.65 8.32 8.09
CA PRO A 456 -22.78 9.67 8.60
C PRO A 456 -21.65 10.08 9.54
N TYR A 457 -21.21 11.34 9.42
CA TYR A 457 -20.10 11.88 10.21
C TYR A 457 -20.35 11.78 11.72
N LYS A 458 -19.48 11.07 12.44
CA LYS A 458 -19.59 10.76 13.89
C LYS A 458 -19.02 11.86 14.82
N GLY A 459 -18.88 13.09 14.36
CA GLY A 459 -18.37 14.21 15.18
C GLY A 459 -16.84 14.25 15.28
N LYS A 460 -16.30 15.17 16.07
CA LYS A 460 -14.85 15.37 16.18
C LYS A 460 -14.15 14.22 16.89
N ILE A 461 -13.01 13.80 16.36
CA ILE A 461 -12.07 12.88 17.01
C ILE A 461 -10.87 13.71 17.46
N PRO A 462 -10.42 13.60 18.72
CA PRO A 462 -9.25 14.35 19.21
C PRO A 462 -7.98 13.88 18.44
N GLY A 463 -7.12 14.84 18.13
CA GLY A 463 -5.78 14.56 17.60
C GLY A 463 -4.80 14.08 18.67
N ARG A 464 -3.50 14.18 18.38
CA ARG A 464 -2.42 13.90 19.35
C ARG A 464 -2.62 14.69 20.64
N ARG A 465 -2.52 14.01 21.80
CA ARG A 465 -2.66 14.65 23.12
C ARG A 465 -1.43 15.46 23.52
N ALA A 466 -0.23 14.92 23.25
CA ALA A 466 1.02 15.56 23.59
C ALA A 466 1.30 16.75 22.66
N GLY A 467 1.79 17.86 23.23
CA GLY A 467 2.33 18.97 22.47
C GLY A 467 3.71 18.65 21.88
N VAL A 468 4.33 19.63 21.21
CA VAL A 468 5.67 19.49 20.64
C VAL A 468 6.63 20.56 21.16
N LEU A 469 7.93 20.22 21.12
CA LEU A 469 9.02 21.15 21.36
C LEU A 469 9.43 21.78 20.03
N ILE A 470 9.28 23.10 19.91
CA ILE A 470 9.50 23.85 18.67
C ILE A 470 10.78 24.69 18.82
N SER A 471 11.69 24.58 17.86
CA SER A 471 12.89 25.45 17.86
C SER A 471 12.53 26.90 17.59
N MET A 472 13.06 27.78 18.41
CA MET A 472 12.99 29.26 18.25
C MET A 472 14.13 29.79 17.36
N GLU A 473 15.18 29.01 17.15
CA GLU A 473 16.44 29.46 16.55
C GLU A 473 16.84 28.55 15.38
N SER A 474 17.70 29.11 14.53
CA SER A 474 18.30 28.36 13.41
C SER A 474 19.81 28.21 13.65
N GLY A 475 20.35 27.01 13.43
CA GLY A 475 21.76 26.68 13.63
C GLY A 475 21.97 25.20 13.92
N GLN A 476 23.02 24.86 14.65
CA GLN A 476 23.28 23.49 15.07
C GLN A 476 22.94 23.28 16.55
N SER A 477 22.20 22.21 16.84
CA SER A 477 21.81 21.85 18.21
C SER A 477 23.03 21.55 19.09
N VAL A 478 22.96 21.99 20.35
CA VAL A 478 24.06 21.84 21.33
C VAL A 478 23.67 20.80 22.38
N ALA A 479 24.58 19.85 22.67
CA ALA A 479 24.33 18.78 23.64
C ALA A 479 23.84 19.27 25.00
N PHE A 480 24.42 20.36 25.54
CA PHE A 480 24.01 20.93 26.81
C PHE A 480 22.57 21.46 26.79
N ALA A 481 22.13 22.06 25.66
CA ALA A 481 20.75 22.53 25.52
C ALA A 481 19.78 21.35 25.46
N LEU A 482 20.09 20.34 24.66
CA LEU A 482 19.25 19.15 24.54
C LEU A 482 19.10 18.41 25.87
N TRP A 483 20.17 18.26 26.63
CA TRP A 483 20.15 17.65 27.96
C TRP A 483 19.15 18.35 28.91
N ASN A 484 19.14 19.69 28.92
CA ASN A 484 18.17 20.45 29.71
C ASN A 484 16.73 20.33 29.16
N LEU A 485 16.56 20.02 27.85
CA LEU A 485 15.25 19.89 27.22
C LEU A 485 14.66 18.49 27.40
N GLU A 486 15.48 17.47 27.69
CA GLU A 486 15.03 16.10 28.01
C GLU A 486 14.07 16.07 29.23
N GLU A 487 14.20 17.01 30.17
CA GLU A 487 13.24 17.17 31.27
C GLU A 487 11.83 17.61 30.79
N ARG A 488 11.75 18.19 29.60
CA ARG A 488 10.50 18.69 29.01
C ARG A 488 9.81 17.67 28.12
N GLY A 489 10.53 16.65 27.66
CA GLY A 489 9.98 15.64 26.77
C GLY A 489 11.04 14.83 26.03
N LYS A 490 10.59 14.03 25.06
CA LYS A 490 11.45 13.15 24.28
C LYS A 490 11.95 13.87 23.04
N MET A 491 13.25 13.75 22.74
CA MET A 491 13.86 14.43 21.60
C MET A 491 13.78 13.60 20.32
N PHE A 492 13.60 14.28 19.17
CA PHE A 492 13.67 13.69 17.82
C PHE A 492 15.02 13.94 17.15
N ILE A 493 15.86 14.79 17.74
CA ILE A 493 17.16 15.17 17.20
C ILE A 493 18.28 14.91 18.21
N GLY A 494 19.47 14.63 17.71
CA GLY A 494 20.70 14.55 18.50
C GLY A 494 21.47 15.88 18.50
N ALA A 495 22.65 15.89 19.17
CA ALA A 495 23.57 17.01 19.13
C ALA A 495 24.15 17.22 17.74
N GLN A 496 24.49 18.46 17.39
CA GLN A 496 25.03 18.90 16.10
C GLN A 496 24.09 18.67 14.90
N ALA A 497 22.80 18.48 15.16
CA ALA A 497 21.80 18.45 14.09
C ALA A 497 21.52 19.87 13.58
N ASP A 498 21.42 20.03 12.26
CA ASP A 498 20.98 21.28 11.64
C ASP A 498 19.49 21.49 11.91
N ILE A 499 19.17 22.62 12.50
CA ILE A 499 17.81 22.99 12.89
C ILE A 499 17.47 24.40 12.42
N TYR A 500 16.19 24.69 12.35
CA TYR A 500 15.68 26.02 12.00
C TYR A 500 14.47 26.40 12.85
N GLN A 501 14.17 27.67 12.89
CA GLN A 501 13.01 28.22 13.58
C GLN A 501 11.72 27.58 13.05
N GLY A 502 10.86 27.10 13.95
CA GLY A 502 9.62 26.40 13.60
C GLY A 502 9.78 24.89 13.35
N MET A 503 11.00 24.36 13.36
CA MET A 503 11.25 22.92 13.32
C MET A 503 10.82 22.28 14.64
N ILE A 504 10.14 21.12 14.56
CA ILE A 504 9.75 20.31 15.71
C ILE A 504 10.92 19.39 16.05
N ILE A 505 11.45 19.55 17.26
CA ILE A 505 12.66 18.85 17.70
C ILE A 505 12.41 17.80 18.77
N GLY A 506 11.16 17.66 19.24
CA GLY A 506 10.79 16.66 20.23
C GLY A 506 9.30 16.71 20.57
N GLU A 507 8.86 15.69 21.31
CA GLU A 507 7.53 15.61 21.90
C GLU A 507 7.55 16.25 23.30
N HIS A 508 6.59 17.13 23.58
CA HIS A 508 6.44 17.74 24.89
C HIS A 508 5.68 16.80 25.84
N SER A 509 6.09 16.70 27.08
CA SER A 509 5.42 15.87 28.10
C SER A 509 4.04 16.41 28.51
N ARG A 510 3.65 17.60 28.06
CA ARG A 510 2.34 18.23 28.30
C ARG A 510 1.58 18.39 26.99
N GLU A 511 0.30 18.70 27.07
CA GLU A 511 -0.60 18.84 25.91
C GLU A 511 -0.31 20.09 25.05
N ASN A 512 0.32 21.12 25.60
CA ASN A 512 0.61 22.37 24.89
C ASN A 512 1.98 22.33 24.19
N ASP A 513 2.06 22.95 23.04
CA ASP A 513 3.32 23.21 22.36
C ASP A 513 4.22 24.16 23.18
N LEU A 514 5.52 23.91 23.11
CA LEU A 514 6.52 24.71 23.83
C LEU A 514 7.62 25.15 22.86
N GLU A 515 7.81 26.48 22.78
CA GLU A 515 8.94 27.07 22.06
C GLU A 515 10.19 27.00 22.91
N VAL A 516 11.29 26.46 22.36
CA VAL A 516 12.53 26.20 23.09
C VAL A 516 13.76 26.64 22.29
N ASN A 517 14.85 26.91 23.00
CA ASN A 517 16.12 27.27 22.38
C ASN A 517 17.13 26.11 22.51
N PRO A 518 17.34 25.31 21.44
CA PRO A 518 18.25 24.16 21.43
C PRO A 518 19.72 24.54 21.15
N LEU A 519 20.04 25.83 21.00
CA LEU A 519 21.39 26.33 20.76
C LEU A 519 22.06 26.91 22.02
N LYS A 520 21.36 26.97 23.15
CA LYS A 520 21.85 27.62 24.37
C LYS A 520 23.02 26.83 24.97
N GLY A 521 24.24 27.29 24.72
CA GLY A 521 25.46 26.72 25.31
C GLY A 521 25.56 26.93 26.82
N LYS A 522 26.42 26.17 27.47
CA LYS A 522 26.77 26.35 28.88
C LYS A 522 27.47 27.74 29.03
N LYS A 523 26.94 28.62 29.87
CA LYS A 523 27.66 29.87 30.21
C LYS A 523 28.87 29.46 31.02
N LEU A 524 30.06 29.77 30.52
CA LEU A 524 31.32 29.65 31.26
C LEU A 524 31.32 30.59 32.45
N THR A 525 30.86 30.18 33.60
CA THR A 525 30.92 30.91 34.85
C THR A 525 31.82 30.19 35.84
N ASN A 526 33.08 30.35 35.74
CA ASN A 526 34.15 30.22 36.74
C ASN A 526 35.36 29.41 36.28
N VAL A 527 36.51 30.09 36.30
CA VAL A 527 37.87 29.56 35.99
C VAL A 527 38.35 28.52 37.01
N ARG A 528 37.64 28.27 38.12
CA ARG A 528 38.08 27.40 39.22
C ARG A 528 37.53 25.95 39.18
N ALA A 529 36.64 25.58 38.26
CA ALA A 529 36.04 24.26 38.17
C ALA A 529 36.44 23.53 36.88
N SER A 530 37.63 23.74 36.34
CA SER A 530 38.10 23.15 35.08
C SER A 530 38.49 21.64 35.16
N GLY A 531 38.20 20.97 36.27
CA GLY A 531 38.61 19.57 36.51
C GLY A 531 37.50 18.52 36.46
N THR A 532 36.23 18.90 36.38
CA THR A 532 35.09 17.95 36.41
C THR A 532 33.96 18.37 35.47
N ASP A 533 34.25 18.49 34.18
CA ASP A 533 33.19 18.51 33.18
C ASP A 533 32.79 17.05 32.90
N ASP A 534 31.79 16.54 33.61
CA ASP A 534 31.17 15.27 33.27
C ASP A 534 30.60 15.40 31.86
N ALA A 535 30.95 14.45 30.99
CA ALA A 535 30.43 14.38 29.63
C ALA A 535 28.90 14.26 29.68
N VAL A 536 28.21 15.23 29.07
CA VAL A 536 26.75 15.20 28.96
C VAL A 536 26.35 13.95 28.19
N ARG A 537 25.64 13.04 28.84
CA ARG A 537 25.05 11.87 28.19
C ARG A 537 23.61 12.20 27.83
N LEU A 538 23.33 12.21 26.53
CA LEU A 538 21.97 12.35 25.99
C LEU A 538 21.31 10.99 25.87
N THR A 539 20.00 10.94 26.08
CA THR A 539 19.18 9.78 25.69
C THR A 539 19.17 9.67 24.17
N THR A 540 19.05 8.45 23.66
CA THR A 540 18.94 8.23 22.20
C THR A 540 17.68 8.91 21.68
N PRO A 541 17.78 9.81 20.68
CA PRO A 541 16.61 10.45 20.13
C PRO A 541 15.69 9.43 19.43
N ILE A 542 14.38 9.70 19.44
CA ILE A 542 13.41 8.90 18.71
C ILE A 542 13.54 9.25 17.22
N THR A 543 13.85 8.27 16.42
CA THR A 543 13.84 8.40 14.96
C THR A 543 12.51 7.88 14.44
N LEU A 544 11.69 8.76 13.87
CA LEU A 544 10.43 8.40 13.26
C LEU A 544 10.66 7.93 11.83
N SER A 545 10.04 6.81 11.45
CA SER A 545 9.90 6.44 10.04
C SER A 545 9.02 7.46 9.31
N LEU A 546 9.00 7.40 7.98
CA LEU A 546 8.16 8.31 7.19
C LEU A 546 6.67 8.18 7.55
N GLU A 547 6.18 6.95 7.68
CA GLU A 547 4.80 6.65 8.04
C GLU A 547 4.47 7.14 9.45
N GLU A 548 5.34 6.88 10.41
CA GLU A 548 5.18 7.38 11.78
C GLU A 548 5.18 8.92 11.82
N ALA A 549 6.04 9.56 11.06
CA ALA A 549 6.11 11.02 10.96
C ALA A 549 4.81 11.62 10.40
N ILE A 550 4.29 11.05 9.30
CA ILE A 550 3.04 11.50 8.67
C ILE A 550 1.83 11.28 9.60
N ALA A 551 1.81 10.17 10.32
CA ALA A 551 0.76 9.85 11.28
C ALA A 551 0.83 10.69 12.56
N TYR A 552 2.04 11.12 12.95
CA TYR A 552 2.30 11.86 14.19
C TYR A 552 1.86 13.32 14.13
N ILE A 553 1.99 13.98 12.97
CA ILE A 553 1.73 15.41 12.84
C ILE A 553 0.25 15.80 13.02
N ASN A 554 0.01 17.01 13.51
CA ASN A 554 -1.31 17.65 13.53
C ASN A 554 -1.55 18.50 12.26
N ASP A 555 -2.76 19.05 12.12
CA ASP A 555 -3.18 19.79 10.91
C ASP A 555 -2.38 21.08 10.65
N ASP A 556 -1.77 21.65 11.69
CA ASP A 556 -0.90 22.84 11.62
C ASP A 556 0.59 22.49 11.44
N GLU A 557 0.90 21.22 11.19
CA GLU A 557 2.25 20.69 11.06
C GLU A 557 2.46 20.05 9.68
N LEU A 558 3.72 19.93 9.27
CA LEU A 558 4.13 19.33 8.03
C LEU A 558 5.32 18.39 8.27
N VAL A 559 5.43 17.36 7.44
CA VAL A 559 6.63 16.53 7.32
C VAL A 559 7.48 17.08 6.18
N GLU A 560 8.70 17.48 6.47
CA GLU A 560 9.72 17.78 5.48
C GLU A 560 10.44 16.47 5.10
N VAL A 561 10.33 16.07 3.85
CA VAL A 561 10.92 14.85 3.32
C VAL A 561 12.01 15.21 2.34
N THR A 562 13.23 14.71 2.59
CA THR A 562 14.38 14.86 1.70
C THR A 562 15.04 13.49 1.46
N PRO A 563 15.92 13.32 0.47
CA PRO A 563 16.61 12.05 0.23
C PRO A 563 17.25 11.43 1.46
N SER A 564 17.83 12.24 2.36
CA SER A 564 18.55 11.75 3.54
C SER A 564 17.83 11.96 4.87
N SER A 565 16.76 12.75 4.92
CA SER A 565 16.15 13.16 6.19
C SER A 565 14.62 13.24 6.13
N VAL A 566 13.99 12.90 7.26
CA VAL A 566 12.59 13.16 7.56
C VAL A 566 12.56 14.08 8.78
N ARG A 567 11.99 15.28 8.65
CA ARG A 567 11.91 16.29 9.71
C ARG A 567 10.48 16.73 9.89
N LEU A 568 10.12 17.07 11.12
CA LEU A 568 8.81 17.62 11.45
C LEU A 568 8.94 19.14 11.62
N ARG A 569 7.93 19.89 11.16
CA ARG A 569 7.90 21.34 11.32
C ARG A 569 6.49 21.87 11.46
N LYS A 570 6.37 23.07 12.01
CA LYS A 570 5.13 23.83 11.94
C LYS A 570 4.91 24.34 10.50
N ARG A 571 3.65 24.42 10.07
CA ARG A 571 3.29 25.00 8.76
C ARG A 571 3.78 26.42 8.62
N TYR A 572 3.56 27.25 9.65
CA TYR A 572 4.07 28.60 9.75
C TYR A 572 5.29 28.63 10.67
N LEU A 573 6.45 28.97 10.12
CA LEU A 573 7.71 28.94 10.88
C LEU A 573 7.83 30.07 11.90
N ASP A 574 7.28 31.25 11.59
CA ASP A 574 7.29 32.42 12.49
C ASP A 574 6.25 32.28 13.60
N PRO A 575 6.61 32.49 14.90
CA PRO A 575 5.68 32.34 16.02
C PRO A 575 4.56 33.41 16.03
N HIS A 576 4.81 34.60 15.49
CA HIS A 576 3.77 35.63 15.41
C HIS A 576 2.74 35.26 14.32
N GLU A 577 3.21 34.69 13.21
CA GLU A 577 2.33 34.21 12.16
C GLU A 577 1.47 33.07 12.66
N ARG A 578 2.04 32.09 13.38
CA ARG A 578 1.28 30.99 14.02
C ARG A 578 0.14 31.52 14.89
N LYS A 579 0.44 32.48 15.77
CA LYS A 579 -0.57 33.09 16.64
C LYS A 579 -1.66 33.85 15.86
N ARG A 580 -1.29 34.52 14.77
CA ARG A 580 -2.24 35.24 13.90
C ARG A 580 -3.20 34.27 13.23
N MET A 581 -2.66 33.18 12.64
CA MET A 581 -3.45 32.16 11.94
C MET A 581 -4.32 31.34 12.89
N ALA A 582 -3.84 31.03 14.09
CA ALA A 582 -4.64 30.37 15.12
C ALA A 582 -5.88 31.18 15.53
N LYS A 583 -5.75 32.51 15.58
CA LYS A 583 -6.89 33.41 15.86
C LYS A 583 -7.86 33.55 14.67
N ALA A 584 -7.37 33.42 13.44
CA ALA A 584 -8.22 33.51 12.25
C ALA A 584 -9.07 32.22 12.04
N ASN A 585 -8.63 31.10 12.59
CA ASN A 585 -9.31 29.79 12.47
C ASN A 585 -10.24 29.47 13.67
N GLN A 586 -10.30 30.34 14.68
CA GLN A 586 -11.28 30.31 15.77
C GLN A 586 -12.54 31.10 15.40
#